data_07cac95a7ddc31a0c130031f60c6f0ce
#
_entry.id   07cac95a7ddc31a0c130031f60c6f0ce
#
_cell.length_a   1.000
_cell.length_b   1.000
_cell.length_c   1.000
_cell.angle_alpha   90.00
_cell.angle_beta   90.00
_cell.angle_gamma   90.00
#
_symmetry.space_group_name_H-M   'P 1'
#
loop_
_entity.id
_entity.type
_entity.pdbx_description
1 polymer ?
#
loop_
_entity_poly.entity_id
_entity_poly.type
_entity_poly.pdbx_seq_one_letter_code
_entity_poly.pdbx_strand_id
1 'polypeptide(L)'
;MRENGIEKSIDRLLTIALVVDTVGNQGNGTSNSALQWAAELERQGHHVRLVGVGAPEYPARGNKVPLVSWVAAKQLMQFAEPSDTLFRTAFQGVDVVHVYMPFKFGRRAAKVAHQMGISVTAGFHLQPENVLYSAGPLRHIPGISSFLYWLFKHWLYKRIDHIHVPTEMTASLLRAHGYKAVSYTHLRA
;
A
#
# COMPACT_ATOMS: atom_id res chain seq x y z
N MET A 1 9.66 -21.79 -29.60
CA MET A 1 8.47 -22.52 -29.12
C MET A 1 8.55 -22.65 -27.61
N ARG A 2 7.91 -21.74 -26.87
CA ARG A 2 7.40 -21.81 -25.47
C ARG A 2 7.01 -20.41 -25.02
N GLU A 3 6.08 -19.81 -25.74
CA GLU A 3 5.23 -18.74 -25.25
C GLU A 3 3.83 -19.31 -25.25
N ASN A 4 3.30 -19.66 -24.09
CA ASN A 4 1.88 -19.85 -23.83
C ASN A 4 1.74 -20.37 -22.40
N GLY A 5 1.50 -19.50 -21.45
CA GLY A 5 1.27 -19.95 -20.07
C GLY A 5 0.88 -18.92 -19.03
N ILE A 6 0.56 -17.69 -19.40
CA ILE A 6 0.04 -16.70 -18.44
C ILE A 6 -1.02 -15.83 -19.13
N GLU A 7 -2.08 -16.43 -19.58
CA GLU A 7 -3.34 -15.76 -19.92
C GLU A 7 -4.51 -16.67 -19.55
N LYS A 8 -4.63 -16.98 -18.26
CA LYS A 8 -5.95 -17.19 -17.71
C LYS A 8 -6.41 -15.83 -17.23
N SER A 9 -7.11 -15.10 -18.12
CA SER A 9 -7.91 -13.95 -17.71
C SER A 9 -8.78 -14.42 -16.54
N ILE A 10 -8.71 -13.71 -15.44
CA ILE A 10 -9.62 -13.92 -14.32
C ILE A 10 -10.95 -13.35 -14.80
N ASP A 11 -11.78 -14.16 -15.44
CA ASP A 11 -13.15 -13.79 -15.85
C ASP A 11 -14.07 -13.51 -14.65
N ARG A 12 -13.52 -13.57 -13.42
CA ARG A 12 -14.26 -13.33 -12.21
C ARG A 12 -14.12 -11.85 -11.79
N LEU A 13 -15.23 -11.16 -11.66
CA LEU A 13 -15.29 -9.84 -11.05
C LEU A 13 -14.95 -9.95 -9.56
N LEU A 14 -14.03 -9.10 -9.11
CA LEU A 14 -13.55 -9.08 -7.73
C LEU A 14 -14.08 -7.86 -6.99
N THR A 15 -14.28 -8.00 -5.69
CA THR A 15 -14.43 -6.88 -4.77
C THR A 15 -13.08 -6.62 -4.09
N ILE A 16 -12.51 -5.44 -4.28
CA ILE A 16 -11.16 -5.07 -3.87
C ILE A 16 -11.23 -3.90 -2.89
N ALA A 17 -10.65 -4.05 -1.70
CA ALA A 17 -10.52 -2.94 -0.77
C ALA A 17 -9.14 -2.29 -0.89
N LEU A 18 -9.08 -1.01 -1.23
CA LEU A 18 -7.86 -0.21 -1.28
C LEU A 18 -7.71 0.58 0.04
N VAL A 19 -6.71 0.23 0.82
CA VAL A 19 -6.43 0.84 2.13
C VAL A 19 -5.35 1.89 1.97
N VAL A 20 -5.74 3.15 2.12
CA VAL A 20 -4.89 4.33 1.91
C VAL A 20 -5.02 5.28 3.09
N ASP A 21 -3.91 5.78 3.65
CA ASP A 21 -3.98 6.70 4.80
C ASP A 21 -4.75 7.98 4.48
N THR A 22 -4.61 8.53 3.27
CA THR A 22 -5.32 9.73 2.81
C THR A 22 -5.91 9.49 1.43
N VAL A 23 -7.18 9.79 1.24
CA VAL A 23 -7.93 9.69 -0.03
C VAL A 23 -8.41 11.08 -0.44
N GLY A 24 -8.39 11.37 -1.75
CA GLY A 24 -8.98 12.60 -2.31
C GLY A 24 -8.14 13.87 -2.15
N ASN A 25 -6.91 13.78 -1.63
CA ASN A 25 -6.01 14.92 -1.58
C ASN A 25 -5.15 15.01 -2.85
N GLN A 26 -5.49 15.95 -3.74
CA GLN A 26 -4.83 16.11 -5.06
C GLN A 26 -3.34 16.40 -4.99
N GLY A 27 -2.84 16.97 -3.89
CA GLY A 27 -1.41 17.20 -3.68
C GLY A 27 -0.62 15.98 -3.20
N ASN A 28 -1.27 14.84 -2.95
CA ASN A 28 -0.64 13.63 -2.45
C ASN A 28 -0.56 12.56 -3.55
N GLY A 29 0.66 12.24 -3.99
CA GLY A 29 0.90 11.28 -5.07
C GLY A 29 0.34 9.88 -4.81
N THR A 30 0.39 9.42 -3.56
CA THR A 30 -0.17 8.10 -3.17
C THR A 30 -1.69 8.11 -3.26
N SER A 31 -2.34 9.20 -2.82
CA SER A 31 -3.79 9.39 -2.96
C SER A 31 -4.22 9.38 -4.43
N ASN A 32 -3.51 10.15 -5.27
CA ASN A 32 -3.82 10.21 -6.70
C ASN A 32 -3.62 8.85 -7.38
N SER A 33 -2.54 8.16 -7.08
CA SER A 33 -2.29 6.81 -7.61
C SER A 33 -3.39 5.83 -7.19
N ALA A 34 -3.86 5.89 -5.94
CA ALA A 34 -4.93 5.03 -5.46
C ALA A 34 -6.26 5.30 -6.18
N LEU A 35 -6.60 6.57 -6.40
CA LEU A 35 -7.82 6.95 -7.12
C LEU A 35 -7.78 6.53 -8.59
N GLN A 36 -6.64 6.73 -9.26
CA GLN A 36 -6.45 6.29 -10.66
C GLN A 36 -6.57 4.76 -10.78
N TRP A 37 -5.99 4.05 -9.82
CA TRP A 37 -6.07 2.59 -9.83
C TRP A 37 -7.47 2.08 -9.50
N ALA A 38 -8.19 2.73 -8.58
CA ALA A 38 -9.59 2.44 -8.31
C ALA A 38 -10.44 2.60 -9.58
N ALA A 39 -10.32 3.75 -10.26
CA ALA A 39 -11.05 4.03 -11.50
C ALA A 39 -10.74 3.01 -12.61
N GLU A 40 -9.47 2.58 -12.74
CA GLU A 40 -9.10 1.58 -13.74
C GLU A 40 -9.66 0.19 -13.41
N LEU A 41 -9.64 -0.22 -12.14
CA LEU A 41 -10.24 -1.48 -11.70
C LEU A 41 -11.75 -1.49 -11.91
N GLU A 42 -12.43 -0.37 -11.62
CA GLU A 42 -13.87 -0.21 -11.87
C GLU A 42 -14.19 -0.23 -13.37
N ARG A 43 -13.34 0.37 -14.21
CA ARG A 43 -13.47 0.30 -15.68
C ARG A 43 -13.35 -1.13 -16.20
N GLN A 44 -12.56 -1.98 -15.51
CA GLN A 44 -12.45 -3.41 -15.79
C GLN A 44 -13.61 -4.23 -15.22
N GLY A 45 -14.58 -3.60 -14.55
CA GLY A 45 -15.77 -4.23 -13.99
C GLY A 45 -15.63 -4.71 -12.55
N HIS A 46 -14.48 -4.53 -11.91
CA HIS A 46 -14.31 -4.86 -10.50
C HIS A 46 -15.06 -3.87 -9.60
N HIS A 47 -15.38 -4.29 -8.39
CA HIS A 47 -15.96 -3.41 -7.37
C HIS A 47 -14.85 -2.94 -6.41
N VAL A 48 -14.66 -1.62 -6.29
CA VAL A 48 -13.60 -1.05 -5.46
C VAL A 48 -14.18 -0.35 -4.23
N ARG A 49 -13.60 -0.63 -3.06
CA ARG A 49 -13.88 0.06 -1.79
C ARG A 49 -12.65 0.82 -1.33
N LEU A 50 -12.78 2.13 -1.25
CA LEU A 50 -11.73 2.99 -0.69
C LEU A 50 -11.88 3.07 0.83
N VAL A 51 -10.79 2.84 1.57
CA VAL A 51 -10.77 2.87 3.04
C VAL A 51 -9.64 3.79 3.51
N GLY A 52 -9.98 4.90 4.16
CA GLY A 52 -8.99 5.88 4.62
C GLY A 52 -9.59 7.23 4.98
N VAL A 53 -8.76 8.18 5.36
CA VAL A 53 -9.21 9.56 5.62
C VAL A 53 -9.67 10.19 4.32
N GLY A 54 -10.91 10.68 4.29
CA GLY A 54 -11.53 11.27 3.10
C GLY A 54 -12.17 10.25 2.15
N ALA A 55 -12.14 8.96 2.47
CA ALA A 55 -12.87 7.95 1.68
C ALA A 55 -14.39 8.16 1.77
N PRO A 56 -15.13 8.03 0.65
CA PRO A 56 -16.57 8.35 0.65
C PRO A 56 -17.42 7.35 1.45
N GLU A 57 -17.13 6.04 1.33
CA GLU A 57 -17.96 5.01 1.97
C GLU A 57 -17.38 4.51 3.30
N TYR A 58 -16.05 4.43 3.39
CA TYR A 58 -15.36 3.91 4.57
C TYR A 58 -14.34 4.92 5.12
N PRO A 59 -14.81 6.08 5.63
CA PRO A 59 -13.93 7.13 6.12
C PRO A 59 -13.26 6.73 7.45
N ALA A 60 -11.93 6.81 7.47
CA ALA A 60 -11.15 6.71 8.69
C ALA A 60 -11.02 8.08 9.38
N ARG A 61 -10.83 8.07 10.69
CA ARG A 61 -10.46 9.29 11.44
C ARG A 61 -8.99 9.61 11.17
N GLY A 62 -8.70 10.91 11.07
CA GLY A 62 -7.31 11.38 11.00
C GLY A 62 -6.61 11.24 12.34
N ASN A 63 -5.37 10.80 12.34
CA ASN A 63 -4.51 10.66 13.51
C ASN A 63 -3.34 11.65 13.44
N LYS A 64 -3.15 12.45 14.48
CA LYS A 64 -1.98 13.32 14.63
C LYS A 64 -0.87 12.54 15.31
N VAL A 65 0.18 12.19 14.56
CA VAL A 65 1.37 11.55 15.10
C VAL A 65 2.38 12.66 15.46
N PRO A 66 2.66 12.91 16.74
CA PRO A 66 3.65 13.92 17.15
C PRO A 66 4.98 13.69 16.42
N LEU A 67 5.71 14.74 16.11
CA LEU A 67 7.01 14.76 15.44
C LEU A 67 6.99 14.36 13.95
N VAL A 68 6.19 13.36 13.56
CA VAL A 68 6.09 12.87 12.16
C VAL A 68 5.02 13.63 11.39
N SER A 69 3.98 14.10 12.07
CA SER A 69 2.88 14.88 11.47
C SER A 69 3.35 16.16 10.78
N TRP A 70 4.43 16.78 11.27
CA TRP A 70 5.00 17.98 10.66
C TRP A 70 5.62 17.68 9.27
N VAL A 71 6.32 16.55 9.12
CA VAL A 71 6.88 16.12 7.83
C VAL A 71 5.77 15.66 6.89
N ALA A 72 4.81 14.90 7.41
CA ALA A 72 3.66 14.41 6.66
C ALA A 72 2.76 15.56 6.16
N ALA A 73 2.56 16.61 6.97
CA ALA A 73 1.78 17.78 6.59
C ALA A 73 2.38 18.52 5.40
N LYS A 74 3.72 18.57 5.29
CA LYS A 74 4.40 19.14 4.12
C LYS A 74 4.12 18.38 2.83
N GLN A 75 3.78 17.09 2.94
CA GLN A 75 3.41 16.23 1.82
C GLN A 75 1.88 16.08 1.67
N LEU A 76 1.11 16.93 2.35
CA LEU A 76 -0.36 16.89 2.37
C LEU A 76 -0.92 15.50 2.74
N MET A 77 -0.20 14.76 3.57
CA MET A 77 -0.58 13.44 4.03
C MET A 77 -1.10 13.50 5.46
N GLN A 78 -2.24 12.88 5.70
CA GLN A 78 -2.75 12.62 7.04
C GLN A 78 -2.62 11.13 7.35
N PHE A 79 -2.17 10.80 8.55
CA PHE A 79 -2.21 9.41 9.01
C PHE A 79 -3.64 9.05 9.42
N ALA A 80 -4.09 7.86 9.01
CA ALA A 80 -5.38 7.33 9.44
C ALA A 80 -5.26 6.60 10.79
N GLU A 81 -6.29 6.75 11.63
CA GLU A 81 -6.39 6.00 12.87
C GLU A 81 -6.90 4.58 12.58
N PRO A 82 -6.19 3.53 13.01
CA PRO A 82 -6.64 2.17 12.83
C PRO A 82 -7.93 1.88 13.63
N SER A 83 -8.91 1.28 12.96
CA SER A 83 -10.17 0.86 13.59
C SER A 83 -10.57 -0.54 13.09
N ASP A 84 -10.65 -1.50 14.01
CA ASP A 84 -11.06 -2.86 13.67
C ASP A 84 -12.50 -2.93 13.18
N THR A 85 -13.37 -2.13 13.76
CA THR A 85 -14.78 -2.05 13.35
C THR A 85 -14.88 -1.55 11.91
N LEU A 86 -14.16 -0.48 11.58
CA LEU A 86 -14.10 0.05 10.20
C LEU A 86 -13.62 -1.03 9.22
N PHE A 87 -12.50 -1.69 9.52
CA PHE A 87 -11.94 -2.71 8.64
C PHE A 87 -12.87 -3.91 8.48
N ARG A 88 -13.43 -4.43 9.57
CA ARG A 88 -14.37 -5.55 9.49
C ARG A 88 -15.60 -5.22 8.67
N THR A 89 -16.14 -3.99 8.79
CA THR A 89 -17.26 -3.54 7.97
C THR A 89 -16.85 -3.38 6.50
N ALA A 90 -15.75 -2.69 6.23
CA ALA A 90 -15.27 -2.45 4.86
C ALA A 90 -14.88 -3.75 4.12
N PHE A 91 -14.44 -4.77 4.85
CA PHE A 91 -13.93 -6.02 4.28
C PHE A 91 -14.97 -7.13 4.13
N GLN A 92 -16.23 -6.90 4.50
CA GLN A 92 -17.29 -7.90 4.27
C GLN A 92 -17.47 -8.19 2.78
N GLY A 93 -17.28 -9.45 2.36
CA GLY A 93 -17.41 -9.86 0.96
C GLY A 93 -16.30 -9.34 0.04
N VAL A 94 -15.18 -8.89 0.59
CA VAL A 94 -13.99 -8.48 -0.16
C VAL A 94 -13.14 -9.71 -0.50
N ASP A 95 -12.69 -9.81 -1.75
CA ASP A 95 -11.82 -10.88 -2.23
C ASP A 95 -10.34 -10.57 -1.94
N VAL A 96 -9.93 -9.30 -2.05
CA VAL A 96 -8.54 -8.86 -1.88
C VAL A 96 -8.48 -7.52 -1.17
N VAL A 97 -7.59 -7.41 -0.19
CA VAL A 97 -7.24 -6.13 0.45
C VAL A 97 -5.88 -5.68 -0.06
N HIS A 98 -5.81 -4.48 -0.63
CA HIS A 98 -4.56 -3.86 -1.06
C HIS A 98 -4.15 -2.72 -0.14
N VAL A 99 -2.94 -2.81 0.42
CA VAL A 99 -2.39 -1.82 1.36
C VAL A 99 -1.36 -0.94 0.65
N TYR A 100 -1.56 0.38 0.70
CA TYR A 100 -0.67 1.33 0.04
C TYR A 100 0.57 1.70 0.84
N MET A 101 0.45 1.84 2.17
CA MET A 101 1.53 2.39 2.99
C MET A 101 1.88 1.49 4.18
N PRO A 102 3.18 1.37 4.53
CA PRO A 102 3.63 0.53 5.65
C PRO A 102 3.47 1.23 7.01
N PHE A 103 2.35 1.95 7.22
CA PHE A 103 2.04 2.60 8.48
C PHE A 103 1.14 1.75 9.37
N LYS A 104 0.82 2.28 10.56
CA LYS A 104 -0.03 1.59 11.55
C LYS A 104 -1.40 1.21 10.97
N PHE A 105 -1.98 2.10 10.15
CA PHE A 105 -3.28 1.89 9.51
C PHE A 105 -3.24 0.67 8.57
N GLY A 106 -2.35 0.68 7.58
CA GLY A 106 -2.20 -0.42 6.64
C GLY A 106 -1.81 -1.74 7.31
N ARG A 107 -0.90 -1.69 8.32
CA ARG A 107 -0.53 -2.88 9.09
C ARG A 107 -1.71 -3.48 9.85
N ARG A 108 -2.57 -2.64 10.44
CA ARG A 108 -3.75 -3.13 11.15
C ARG A 108 -4.79 -3.70 10.20
N ALA A 109 -5.01 -3.03 9.05
CA ALA A 109 -5.87 -3.52 7.99
C ALA A 109 -5.44 -4.90 7.49
N ALA A 110 -4.15 -5.09 7.19
CA ALA A 110 -3.61 -6.40 6.80
C ALA A 110 -3.86 -7.48 7.86
N LYS A 111 -3.68 -7.15 9.16
CA LYS A 111 -3.96 -8.09 10.24
C LYS A 111 -5.43 -8.48 10.29
N VAL A 112 -6.35 -7.53 10.16
CA VAL A 112 -7.80 -7.80 10.17
C VAL A 112 -8.20 -8.61 8.94
N ALA A 113 -7.68 -8.28 7.76
CA ALA A 113 -7.94 -9.04 6.54
C ALA A 113 -7.53 -10.52 6.67
N HIS A 114 -6.33 -10.80 7.19
CA HIS A 114 -5.89 -12.17 7.47
C HIS A 114 -6.78 -12.89 8.49
N GLN A 115 -7.25 -12.19 9.53
CA GLN A 115 -8.20 -12.76 10.49
C GLN A 115 -9.55 -13.13 9.86
N MET A 116 -9.90 -12.45 8.76
CA MET A 116 -11.11 -12.72 7.98
C MET A 116 -10.87 -13.70 6.82
N GLY A 117 -9.66 -14.24 6.68
CA GLY A 117 -9.29 -15.18 5.60
C GLY A 117 -9.17 -14.52 4.22
N ILE A 118 -8.96 -13.21 4.16
CA ILE A 118 -8.87 -12.44 2.92
C ILE A 118 -7.40 -12.29 2.53
N SER A 119 -7.07 -12.52 1.25
CA SER A 119 -5.74 -12.29 0.69
C SER A 119 -5.33 -10.82 0.77
N VAL A 120 -4.05 -10.57 1.10
CA VAL A 120 -3.53 -9.22 1.25
C VAL A 120 -2.39 -8.98 0.29
N THR A 121 -2.54 -7.93 -0.52
CA THR A 121 -1.49 -7.41 -1.38
C THR A 121 -1.03 -6.04 -0.89
N ALA A 122 0.14 -5.59 -1.30
CA ALA A 122 0.60 -4.24 -0.96
C ALA A 122 1.40 -3.61 -2.08
N GLY A 123 1.31 -2.28 -2.18
CA GLY A 123 2.22 -1.47 -2.96
C GLY A 123 3.48 -1.10 -2.16
N PHE A 124 4.62 -1.01 -2.82
CA PHE A 124 5.84 -0.46 -2.22
C PHE A 124 6.06 0.95 -2.75
N HIS A 125 5.33 1.90 -2.17
CA HIS A 125 5.34 3.32 -2.59
C HIS A 125 6.27 4.20 -1.74
N LEU A 126 6.75 3.71 -0.62
CA LEU A 126 7.63 4.43 0.30
C LEU A 126 9.03 3.82 0.30
N GLN A 127 9.92 4.40 -0.49
CA GLN A 127 11.32 3.99 -0.50
C GLN A 127 12.06 4.54 0.74
N PRO A 128 12.89 3.74 1.43
CA PRO A 128 13.70 4.19 2.56
C PRO A 128 14.54 5.44 2.25
N GLU A 129 15.08 5.54 1.05
CA GLU A 129 15.87 6.69 0.58
C GLU A 129 15.07 7.99 0.64
N ASN A 130 13.80 7.97 0.23
CA ASN A 130 12.92 9.16 0.30
C ASN A 130 12.61 9.56 1.74
N VAL A 131 12.45 8.58 2.63
CA VAL A 131 12.29 8.83 4.07
C VAL A 131 13.54 9.48 4.64
N LEU A 132 14.71 8.95 4.31
CA LEU A 132 15.99 9.46 4.80
C LEU A 132 16.32 10.85 4.24
N TYR A 133 15.94 11.12 2.99
CA TYR A 133 16.10 12.46 2.42
C TYR A 133 15.35 13.52 3.26
N SER A 134 14.15 13.18 3.70
CA SER A 134 13.33 14.04 4.58
C SER A 134 13.83 14.11 6.02
N ALA A 135 14.65 13.14 6.45
CA ALA A 135 15.18 13.01 7.81
C ALA A 135 16.51 13.80 8.03
N GLY A 136 16.97 14.54 7.01
CA GLY A 136 18.14 15.42 7.10
C GLY A 136 19.46 14.67 7.39
N PRO A 137 20.19 14.98 8.50
CA PRO A 137 21.50 14.39 8.78
C PRO A 137 21.50 12.89 8.95
N LEU A 138 20.38 12.26 9.33
CA LEU A 138 20.27 10.82 9.54
C LEU A 138 20.57 10.00 8.28
N ARG A 139 20.41 10.60 7.09
CA ARG A 139 20.72 9.95 5.80
C ARG A 139 22.20 9.54 5.66
N HIS A 140 23.10 10.18 6.41
CA HIS A 140 24.55 9.94 6.36
C HIS A 140 25.01 8.80 7.26
N ILE A 141 24.12 8.21 8.06
CA ILE A 141 24.45 7.08 8.92
C ILE A 141 24.64 5.82 8.06
N PRO A 142 25.83 5.20 8.05
CA PRO A 142 26.06 3.97 7.29
C PRO A 142 25.05 2.87 7.68
N GLY A 143 24.49 2.19 6.68
CA GLY A 143 23.57 1.06 6.89
C GLY A 143 22.14 1.45 7.28
N ILE A 144 21.81 2.72 7.49
CA ILE A 144 20.46 3.15 7.89
C ILE A 144 19.39 2.79 6.84
N SER A 145 19.72 2.87 5.54
CA SER A 145 18.79 2.46 4.48
C SER A 145 18.47 0.97 4.57
N SER A 146 19.49 0.12 4.70
CA SER A 146 19.31 -1.32 4.86
C SER A 146 18.50 -1.67 6.12
N PHE A 147 18.72 -0.94 7.21
CA PHE A 147 17.92 -1.09 8.42
C PHE A 147 16.45 -0.73 8.18
N LEU A 148 16.15 0.32 7.42
CA LEU A 148 14.77 0.69 7.09
C LEU A 148 14.11 -0.36 6.17
N TYR A 149 14.84 -0.94 5.19
CA TYR A 149 14.33 -2.07 4.42
C TYR A 149 14.01 -3.25 5.33
N TRP A 150 14.92 -3.60 6.25
CA TRP A 150 14.68 -4.65 7.24
C TRP A 150 13.46 -4.34 8.11
N LEU A 151 13.34 -3.11 8.60
CA LEU A 151 12.22 -2.65 9.43
C LEU A 151 10.89 -2.78 8.69
N PHE A 152 10.77 -2.23 7.48
CA PHE A 152 9.54 -2.31 6.69
C PHE A 152 9.15 -3.75 6.38
N LYS A 153 10.15 -4.58 6.01
CA LYS A 153 9.93 -6.00 5.79
C LYS A 153 9.30 -6.68 7.00
N HIS A 154 9.89 -6.48 8.20
CA HIS A 154 9.41 -7.15 9.41
C HIS A 154 8.16 -6.51 10.00
N TRP A 155 7.96 -5.21 9.76
CA TRP A 155 6.79 -4.50 10.22
C TRP A 155 5.52 -4.87 9.46
N LEU A 156 5.58 -4.93 8.13
CA LEU A 156 4.43 -5.20 7.26
C LEU A 156 4.70 -6.31 6.24
N TYR A 157 5.67 -6.13 5.35
CA TYR A 157 5.75 -6.83 4.07
C TYR A 157 6.01 -8.34 4.17
N LYS A 158 6.59 -8.86 5.23
CA LYS A 158 6.75 -10.30 5.42
C LYS A 158 5.42 -11.07 5.59
N ARG A 159 4.33 -10.34 5.83
CA ARG A 159 2.98 -10.90 6.02
C ARG A 159 2.08 -10.62 4.82
N ILE A 160 2.63 -10.08 3.75
CA ILE A 160 1.91 -9.74 2.54
C ILE A 160 2.07 -10.87 1.55
N ASP A 161 0.96 -11.30 0.96
CA ASP A 161 0.95 -12.42 0.02
C ASP A 161 1.58 -12.04 -1.32
N HIS A 162 1.43 -10.76 -1.70
CA HIS A 162 1.99 -10.24 -2.95
C HIS A 162 2.33 -8.75 -2.85
N ILE A 163 3.56 -8.38 -3.26
CA ILE A 163 4.05 -7.00 -3.23
C ILE A 163 4.20 -6.50 -4.66
N HIS A 164 3.47 -5.45 -5.00
CA HIS A 164 3.56 -4.74 -6.26
C HIS A 164 4.51 -3.55 -6.15
N VAL A 165 5.35 -3.38 -7.16
CA VAL A 165 6.30 -2.26 -7.25
C VAL A 165 6.22 -1.57 -8.61
N PRO A 166 6.55 -0.26 -8.69
CA PRO A 166 6.39 0.50 -9.92
C PRO A 166 7.46 0.22 -10.98
N THR A 167 8.62 -0.33 -10.60
CA THR A 167 9.74 -0.55 -11.52
C THR A 167 10.49 -1.84 -11.23
N GLU A 168 11.13 -2.43 -12.25
CA GLU A 168 12.00 -3.60 -12.08
C GLU A 168 13.21 -3.29 -11.20
N MET A 169 13.72 -2.06 -11.25
CA MET A 169 14.80 -1.63 -10.35
C MET A 169 14.38 -1.77 -8.88
N THR A 170 13.18 -1.31 -8.54
CA THR A 170 12.63 -1.45 -7.18
C THR A 170 12.39 -2.92 -6.84
N ALA A 171 11.90 -3.73 -7.79
CA ALA A 171 11.72 -5.16 -7.58
C ALA A 171 13.05 -5.86 -7.25
N SER A 172 14.09 -5.59 -8.03
CA SER A 172 15.42 -6.15 -7.82
C SER A 172 16.01 -5.73 -6.48
N LEU A 173 15.83 -4.45 -6.10
CA LEU A 173 16.26 -3.92 -4.81
C LEU A 173 15.56 -4.62 -3.63
N LEU A 174 14.26 -4.82 -3.71
CA LEU A 174 13.50 -5.53 -2.68
C LEU A 174 13.92 -6.99 -2.56
N ARG A 175 14.13 -7.67 -3.69
CA ARG A 175 14.62 -9.06 -3.70
C ARG A 175 16.01 -9.15 -3.07
N ALA A 176 16.91 -8.20 -3.35
CA ALA A 176 18.24 -8.13 -2.71
C ALA A 176 18.15 -7.96 -1.19
N HIS A 177 17.12 -7.28 -0.66
CA HIS A 177 16.83 -7.20 0.77
C HIS A 177 15.98 -8.37 1.29
N GLY A 178 15.82 -9.43 0.49
CA GLY A 178 15.15 -10.67 0.87
C GLY A 178 13.63 -10.57 0.97
N TYR A 179 13.00 -9.61 0.32
CA TYR A 179 11.54 -9.60 0.15
C TYR A 179 11.13 -10.73 -0.79
N LYS A 180 9.98 -11.35 -0.51
CA LYS A 180 9.41 -12.44 -1.31
C LYS A 180 8.16 -11.94 -2.05
N ALA A 181 7.71 -12.72 -3.05
CA ALA A 181 6.49 -12.45 -3.80
C ALA A 181 6.41 -11.00 -4.36
N VAL A 182 7.52 -10.51 -4.92
CA VAL A 182 7.61 -9.18 -5.52
C VAL A 182 7.42 -9.28 -7.02
N SER A 183 6.44 -8.54 -7.55
CA SER A 183 6.25 -8.34 -8.99
C SER A 183 6.23 -6.86 -9.34
N TYR A 184 6.55 -6.57 -10.59
CA TYR A 184 6.28 -5.26 -11.14
C TYR A 184 5.41 -5.38 -12.40
N THR A 185 4.63 -4.36 -12.67
CA THR A 185 3.85 -4.25 -13.90
C THR A 185 4.39 -3.07 -14.70
N HIS A 186 4.69 -3.30 -15.96
CA HIS A 186 5.07 -2.23 -16.87
C HIS A 186 3.81 -1.37 -17.10
N LEU A 187 3.73 -0.25 -16.39
CA LEU A 187 2.75 0.76 -16.73
C LEU A 187 3.22 1.40 -18.05
N ARG A 188 2.59 1.02 -19.17
CA ARG A 188 2.73 1.79 -20.40
C ARG A 188 2.03 3.13 -20.16
N ALA A 189 2.84 4.19 -20.18
CA ALA A 189 2.34 5.56 -20.24
C ALA A 189 1.55 5.79 -21.53
#